data_ab5dddc7d6a559703fd39d82d3525125
#
_entry.id   ab5dddc7d6a559703fd39d82d3525125
#
_cell.length_a   1.000
_cell.length_b   1.000
_cell.length_c   1.000
_cell.angle_alpha   90.00
_cell.angle_beta   90.00
_cell.angle_gamma   90.00
#
_symmetry.space_group_name_H-M   'P 1'
#
loop_
_entity.id
_entity.type
_entity.pdbx_description
1 polymer ?
#
loop_
_entity_poly.entity_id
_entity_poly.type
_entity_poly.pdbx_seq_one_letter_code
_entity_poly.pdbx_strand_id
1 'polypeptide(L)'
;TGLVSSTISAITRHIRENELAPGAKLPSELSLSQQLGVSRTVVREAFRSLSAMRLIDLSAGKRATVATLDHGAMSLMFEHGIHTEQINIQQIYDVRRTLEVRSVTLAALRRSDQEALEILNHTKLMDEDFGNPERVMEHDIAFHLAIARASKNPVFELILSAFQNVTRHTWPITWRTRKTEAQHHAVTQIHVSIAQAVAAGDPQLASSLMARHFDESVHTLISAGIA
;
A
#
# COMPACT_ATOMS: atom_id res chain seq x y z
N THR A 1 17.80 17.40 21.71
CA THR A 1 17.40 16.08 21.19
C THR A 1 17.56 15.07 22.33
N GLY A 2 16.50 14.34 22.71
CA GLY A 2 16.56 13.41 23.84
C GLY A 2 17.44 12.19 23.55
N LEU A 3 17.94 11.52 24.59
CA LEU A 3 18.79 10.33 24.47
C LEU A 3 18.18 9.22 23.62
N VAL A 4 16.87 9.02 23.67
CA VAL A 4 16.15 8.02 22.84
C VAL A 4 16.27 8.38 21.36
N SER A 5 16.04 9.64 20.98
CA SER A 5 16.13 10.09 19.58
C SER A 5 17.55 9.98 19.03
N SER A 6 18.58 10.32 19.81
CA SER A 6 19.98 10.13 19.39
C SER A 6 20.33 8.64 19.24
N THR A 7 19.79 7.79 20.11
CA THR A 7 19.97 6.34 20.03
C THR A 7 19.28 5.75 18.79
N ILE A 8 18.07 6.19 18.46
CA ILE A 8 17.39 5.83 17.20
C ILE A 8 18.28 6.18 16.00
N SER A 9 18.78 7.42 15.95
CA SER A 9 19.67 7.86 14.86
C SER A 9 20.96 7.05 14.78
N ALA A 10 21.53 6.64 15.91
CA ALA A 10 22.73 5.80 15.94
C ALA A 10 22.45 4.38 15.42
N ILE A 11 21.29 3.78 15.79
CA ILE A 11 20.90 2.45 15.33
C ILE A 11 20.60 2.46 13.83
N THR A 12 19.86 3.45 13.32
CA THR A 12 19.58 3.57 11.88
C THR A 12 20.84 3.83 11.07
N ARG A 13 21.78 4.58 11.61
CA ARG A 13 23.11 4.75 11.03
C ARG A 13 23.88 3.43 10.99
N HIS A 14 23.89 2.66 12.08
CA HIS A 14 24.52 1.35 12.14
C HIS A 14 23.97 0.38 11.08
N ILE A 15 22.65 0.36 10.88
CA ILE A 15 22.00 -0.45 9.82
C ILE A 15 22.55 -0.05 8.44
N ARG A 16 22.61 1.25 8.16
CA ARG A 16 23.06 1.77 6.87
C ARG A 16 24.56 1.56 6.62
N GLU A 17 25.42 1.88 7.60
CA GLU A 17 26.87 1.80 7.46
C GLU A 17 27.39 0.36 7.39
N ASN A 18 26.64 -0.61 7.94
CA ASN A 18 26.97 -2.03 7.85
C ASN A 18 26.15 -2.75 6.76
N GLU A 19 25.41 -2.01 5.93
CA GLU A 19 24.60 -2.54 4.82
C GLU A 19 23.69 -3.71 5.23
N LEU A 20 23.09 -3.62 6.43
CA LEU A 20 22.28 -4.70 6.99
C LEU A 20 20.99 -4.90 6.20
N ALA A 21 20.85 -6.04 5.57
CA ALA A 21 19.66 -6.43 4.83
C ALA A 21 18.49 -6.79 5.77
N PRO A 22 17.24 -6.78 5.29
CA PRO A 22 16.10 -7.29 6.02
C PRO A 22 16.36 -8.70 6.59
N GLY A 23 15.96 -8.93 7.84
CA GLY A 23 16.23 -10.15 8.58
C GLY A 23 17.62 -10.19 9.27
N ALA A 24 18.53 -9.28 8.95
CA ALA A 24 19.83 -9.19 9.63
C ALA A 24 19.67 -8.84 11.12
N LYS A 25 20.42 -9.53 11.98
CA LYS A 25 20.36 -9.33 13.43
C LYS A 25 21.10 -8.05 13.84
N LEU A 26 20.45 -7.23 14.64
CA LEU A 26 21.06 -6.07 15.28
C LEU A 26 21.93 -6.50 16.49
N PRO A 27 22.88 -5.65 16.94
CA PRO A 27 23.57 -5.87 18.21
C PRO A 27 22.56 -5.98 19.37
N SER A 28 22.93 -6.68 20.45
CA SER A 28 22.06 -6.81 21.62
C SER A 28 21.86 -5.47 22.33
N GLU A 29 20.76 -5.34 23.11
CA GLU A 29 20.54 -4.16 23.97
C GLU A 29 21.75 -3.85 24.86
N LEU A 30 22.40 -4.87 25.39
CA LEU A 30 23.58 -4.72 26.23
C LEU A 30 24.78 -4.18 25.42
N SER A 31 25.02 -4.76 24.25
CA SER A 31 26.12 -4.32 23.37
C SER A 31 25.93 -2.87 22.92
N LEU A 32 24.72 -2.49 22.47
CA LEU A 32 24.42 -1.11 22.08
C LEU A 32 24.49 -0.14 23.24
N SER A 33 24.03 -0.53 24.43
CA SER A 33 24.16 0.26 25.65
C SER A 33 25.62 0.60 25.96
N GLN A 34 26.50 -0.37 25.85
CA GLN A 34 27.95 -0.17 26.05
C GLN A 34 28.60 0.69 24.95
N GLN A 35 28.26 0.40 23.68
CA GLN A 35 28.85 1.14 22.54
C GLN A 35 28.42 2.61 22.50
N LEU A 36 27.16 2.89 22.87
CA LEU A 36 26.60 4.25 22.80
C LEU A 36 26.68 5.02 24.12
N GLY A 37 27.14 4.39 25.20
CA GLY A 37 27.27 5.04 26.52
C GLY A 37 25.90 5.43 27.13
N VAL A 38 24.82 4.67 26.80
CA VAL A 38 23.44 4.92 27.30
C VAL A 38 22.94 3.74 28.11
N SER A 39 21.88 3.94 28.91
CA SER A 39 21.29 2.83 29.67
C SER A 39 20.59 1.83 28.75
N ARG A 40 20.47 0.57 29.18
CA ARG A 40 19.69 -0.46 28.46
C ARG A 40 18.22 -0.07 28.28
N THR A 41 17.66 0.71 29.22
CA THR A 41 16.28 1.23 29.11
C THR A 41 16.16 2.18 27.91
N VAL A 42 17.12 3.08 27.70
CA VAL A 42 17.14 3.98 26.54
C VAL A 42 17.24 3.21 25.22
N VAL A 43 18.08 2.17 25.16
CA VAL A 43 18.18 1.31 23.96
C VAL A 43 16.84 0.56 23.71
N ARG A 44 16.20 0.05 24.76
CA ARG A 44 14.93 -0.64 24.64
C ARG A 44 13.82 0.28 24.14
N GLU A 45 13.74 1.51 24.63
CA GLU A 45 12.79 2.52 24.15
C GLU A 45 13.08 2.91 22.68
N ALA A 46 14.35 3.04 22.30
CA ALA A 46 14.73 3.25 20.90
C ALA A 46 14.29 2.06 20.00
N PHE A 47 14.50 0.82 20.45
CA PHE A 47 14.04 -0.36 19.73
C PHE A 47 12.50 -0.41 19.60
N ARG A 48 11.76 -0.09 20.67
CA ARG A 48 10.29 0.00 20.61
C ARG A 48 9.82 1.04 19.60
N SER A 49 10.47 2.22 19.61
CA SER A 49 10.15 3.29 18.65
C SER A 49 10.44 2.86 17.22
N LEU A 50 11.60 2.24 16.95
CA LEU A 50 11.93 1.73 15.62
C LEU A 50 10.99 0.62 15.16
N SER A 51 10.55 -0.24 16.08
CA SER A 51 9.58 -1.30 15.78
C SER A 51 8.17 -0.72 15.49
N ALA A 52 7.76 0.31 16.22
CA ALA A 52 6.52 1.03 15.93
C ALA A 52 6.54 1.71 14.55
N MET A 53 7.71 2.18 14.13
CA MET A 53 7.94 2.72 12.77
C MET A 53 8.16 1.63 11.70
N ARG A 54 8.05 0.34 12.05
CA ARG A 54 8.26 -0.79 11.13
C ARG A 54 9.66 -0.86 10.49
N LEU A 55 10.68 -0.33 11.19
CA LEU A 55 12.07 -0.36 10.73
C LEU A 55 12.85 -1.58 11.26
N ILE A 56 12.41 -2.13 12.39
CA ILE A 56 12.96 -3.36 12.97
C ILE A 56 11.84 -4.26 13.48
N ASP A 57 12.13 -5.56 13.53
CA ASP A 57 11.25 -6.56 14.14
C ASP A 57 11.73 -6.94 15.54
N LEU A 58 10.81 -6.93 16.50
CA LEU A 58 11.02 -7.37 17.86
C LEU A 58 10.22 -8.66 18.13
N SER A 59 10.90 -9.69 18.62
CA SER A 59 10.26 -10.93 19.07
C SER A 59 10.76 -11.28 20.47
N ALA A 60 9.85 -11.76 21.32
CA ALA A 60 10.20 -12.16 22.69
C ALA A 60 11.34 -13.19 22.69
N GLY A 61 12.37 -12.95 23.50
CA GLY A 61 13.51 -13.85 23.64
C GLY A 61 14.47 -13.92 22.44
N LYS A 62 14.24 -13.13 21.38
CA LYS A 62 15.11 -13.07 20.21
C LYS A 62 15.81 -11.70 20.07
N ARG A 63 16.91 -11.70 19.32
CA ARG A 63 17.56 -10.43 18.93
C ARG A 63 16.68 -9.68 17.93
N ALA A 64 16.64 -8.37 18.05
CA ALA A 64 16.01 -7.50 17.06
C ALA A 64 16.64 -7.71 15.68
N THR A 65 15.83 -7.66 14.63
CA THR A 65 16.26 -7.78 13.25
C THR A 65 15.80 -6.58 12.43
N VAL A 66 16.50 -6.27 11.35
CA VAL A 66 16.04 -5.29 10.37
C VAL A 66 14.75 -5.78 9.75
N ALA A 67 13.70 -4.96 9.75
CA ALA A 67 12.41 -5.33 9.19
C ALA A 67 12.42 -5.32 7.66
N THR A 68 11.55 -6.11 7.06
CA THR A 68 11.17 -5.92 5.66
C THR A 68 10.28 -4.68 5.55
N LEU A 69 10.48 -3.90 4.50
CA LEU A 69 9.68 -2.71 4.28
C LEU A 69 8.20 -3.05 4.17
N ASP A 70 7.36 -2.44 5.00
CA ASP A 70 5.91 -2.58 4.96
C ASP A 70 5.20 -1.21 5.04
N HIS A 71 3.89 -1.21 4.77
CA HIS A 71 3.06 -0.02 4.71
C HIS A 71 2.40 0.37 6.05
N GLY A 72 2.54 -0.44 7.11
CA GLY A 72 1.72 -0.31 8.32
C GLY A 72 1.81 1.05 9.02
N ALA A 73 3.02 1.61 9.12
CA ALA A 73 3.20 2.94 9.73
C ALA A 73 2.54 4.05 8.90
N MET A 74 2.63 3.98 7.56
CA MET A 74 1.99 4.95 6.66
C MET A 74 0.47 4.82 6.70
N SER A 75 -0.08 3.61 6.75
CA SER A 75 -1.53 3.39 6.89
C SER A 75 -2.09 4.09 8.11
N LEU A 76 -1.42 3.93 9.27
CA LEU A 76 -1.82 4.61 10.52
C LEU A 76 -1.78 6.14 10.39
N MET A 77 -0.79 6.70 9.68
CA MET A 77 -0.71 8.15 9.46
C MET A 77 -1.86 8.66 8.60
N PHE A 78 -2.21 7.96 7.50
CA PHE A 78 -3.33 8.34 6.65
C PHE A 78 -4.67 8.23 7.38
N GLU A 79 -4.91 7.13 8.11
CA GLU A 79 -6.11 6.95 8.93
C GLU A 79 -6.26 8.06 9.98
N HIS A 80 -5.17 8.38 10.69
CA HIS A 80 -5.15 9.47 11.66
C HIS A 80 -5.45 10.81 10.99
N GLY A 81 -4.81 11.11 9.85
CA GLY A 81 -5.02 12.35 9.11
C GLY A 81 -6.45 12.52 8.63
N ILE A 82 -7.10 11.44 8.18
CA ILE A 82 -8.51 11.45 7.79
C ILE A 82 -9.41 11.66 9.02
N HIS A 83 -9.17 10.89 10.09
CA HIS A 83 -9.98 10.97 11.31
C HIS A 83 -9.90 12.34 12.00
N THR A 84 -8.78 13.04 11.87
CA THR A 84 -8.55 14.38 12.42
C THR A 84 -8.81 15.50 11.40
N GLU A 85 -9.43 15.18 10.26
CA GLU A 85 -9.79 16.14 9.21
C GLU A 85 -8.59 16.94 8.62
N GLN A 86 -7.37 16.45 8.81
CA GLN A 86 -6.16 17.03 8.20
C GLN A 86 -6.01 16.62 6.73
N ILE A 87 -6.60 15.49 6.35
CA ILE A 87 -6.62 14.93 5.00
C ILE A 87 -8.06 14.51 4.72
N ASN A 88 -8.56 14.79 3.51
CA ASN A 88 -9.84 14.25 3.08
C ASN A 88 -9.66 13.11 2.06
N ILE A 89 -10.75 12.37 1.84
CA ILE A 89 -10.75 11.19 0.97
C ILE A 89 -10.46 11.55 -0.49
N GLN A 90 -10.95 12.68 -0.98
CA GLN A 90 -10.69 13.13 -2.36
C GLN A 90 -9.20 13.34 -2.60
N GLN A 91 -8.49 13.96 -1.65
CA GLN A 91 -7.03 14.15 -1.74
C GLN A 91 -6.27 12.83 -1.84
N ILE A 92 -6.73 11.79 -1.13
CA ILE A 92 -6.18 10.43 -1.26
C ILE A 92 -6.44 9.88 -2.67
N TYR A 93 -7.65 10.05 -3.21
CA TYR A 93 -7.99 9.58 -4.55
C TYR A 93 -7.23 10.32 -5.66
N ASP A 94 -6.94 11.61 -5.51
CA ASP A 94 -6.10 12.37 -6.44
C ASP A 94 -4.66 11.81 -6.50
N VAL A 95 -4.10 11.48 -5.32
CA VAL A 95 -2.79 10.85 -5.23
C VAL A 95 -2.83 9.44 -5.83
N ARG A 96 -3.83 8.62 -5.46
CA ARG A 96 -4.00 7.28 -6.02
C ARG A 96 -4.10 7.31 -7.54
N ARG A 97 -4.95 8.18 -8.09
CA ARG A 97 -5.09 8.33 -9.55
C ARG A 97 -3.74 8.57 -10.22
N THR A 98 -2.94 9.50 -9.69
CA THR A 98 -1.62 9.83 -10.24
C THR A 98 -0.67 8.65 -10.19
N LEU A 99 -0.59 7.97 -9.07
CA LEU A 99 0.30 6.82 -8.87
C LEU A 99 -0.15 5.60 -9.68
N GLU A 100 -1.45 5.31 -9.73
CA GLU A 100 -1.98 4.12 -10.36
C GLU A 100 -2.01 4.24 -11.89
N VAL A 101 -2.25 5.42 -12.44
CA VAL A 101 -2.07 5.68 -13.88
C VAL A 101 -0.61 5.47 -14.29
N ARG A 102 0.35 5.92 -13.46
CA ARG A 102 1.77 5.67 -13.76
C ARG A 102 2.15 4.21 -13.55
N SER A 103 1.68 3.56 -12.50
CA SER A 103 2.02 2.16 -12.22
C SER A 103 1.46 1.21 -13.28
N VAL A 104 0.22 1.41 -13.76
CA VAL A 104 -0.37 0.60 -14.83
C VAL A 104 0.35 0.76 -16.16
N THR A 105 0.80 1.99 -16.48
CA THR A 105 1.66 2.24 -17.66
C THR A 105 2.93 1.41 -17.60
N LEU A 106 3.59 1.39 -16.44
CA LEU A 106 4.81 0.62 -16.24
C LEU A 106 4.55 -0.89 -16.20
N ALA A 107 3.42 -1.31 -15.61
CA ALA A 107 3.01 -2.71 -15.60
C ALA A 107 2.83 -3.25 -17.02
N ALA A 108 2.13 -2.52 -17.89
CA ALA A 108 1.98 -2.91 -19.31
C ALA A 108 3.32 -3.10 -20.02
N LEU A 109 4.34 -2.32 -19.65
CA LEU A 109 5.69 -2.39 -20.25
C LEU A 109 6.61 -3.47 -19.65
N ARG A 110 6.38 -3.86 -18.37
CA ARG A 110 7.38 -4.58 -17.57
C ARG A 110 6.88 -5.91 -16.99
N ARG A 111 5.56 -6.13 -17.01
CA ARG A 111 4.95 -7.35 -16.45
C ARG A 111 5.54 -8.59 -17.10
N SER A 112 5.68 -9.67 -16.35
CA SER A 112 5.84 -11.02 -16.89
C SER A 112 4.47 -11.57 -17.33
N ASP A 113 4.48 -12.67 -18.10
CA ASP A 113 3.24 -13.35 -18.49
C ASP A 113 2.48 -13.88 -17.27
N GLN A 114 3.19 -14.35 -16.24
CA GLN A 114 2.58 -14.82 -15.01
C GLN A 114 1.86 -13.68 -14.25
N GLU A 115 2.45 -12.49 -14.20
CA GLU A 115 1.81 -11.33 -13.57
C GLU A 115 0.62 -10.82 -14.38
N ALA A 116 0.67 -10.89 -15.70
CA ALA A 116 -0.49 -10.59 -16.55
C ALA A 116 -1.65 -11.56 -16.27
N LEU A 117 -1.35 -12.85 -16.12
CA LEU A 117 -2.36 -13.86 -15.73
C LEU A 117 -2.91 -13.62 -14.33
N GLU A 118 -2.08 -13.22 -13.35
CA GLU A 118 -2.54 -12.85 -11.99
C GLU A 118 -3.52 -11.67 -12.04
N ILE A 119 -3.19 -10.60 -12.78
CA ILE A 119 -4.05 -9.42 -12.94
C ILE A 119 -5.38 -9.79 -13.59
N LEU A 120 -5.36 -10.59 -14.68
CA LEU A 120 -6.57 -11.09 -15.32
C LEU A 120 -7.40 -11.97 -14.38
N ASN A 121 -6.77 -12.80 -13.55
CA ASN A 121 -7.47 -13.66 -12.62
C ASN A 121 -8.26 -12.87 -11.57
N HIS A 122 -7.74 -11.73 -11.08
CA HIS A 122 -8.50 -10.89 -10.16
C HIS A 122 -9.80 -10.37 -10.77
N THR A 123 -9.80 -10.00 -12.05
CA THR A 123 -11.05 -9.57 -12.73
C THR A 123 -12.04 -10.70 -12.91
N LYS A 124 -11.57 -11.92 -13.16
CA LYS A 124 -12.42 -13.12 -13.22
C LYS A 124 -13.06 -13.42 -11.86
N LEU A 125 -12.27 -13.32 -10.77
CA LEU A 125 -12.76 -13.51 -9.41
C LEU A 125 -13.78 -12.44 -9.00
N MET A 126 -13.64 -11.18 -9.45
CA MET A 126 -14.67 -10.15 -9.26
C MET A 126 -16.00 -10.53 -9.90
N ASP A 127 -15.97 -11.18 -11.06
CA ASP A 127 -17.17 -11.63 -11.77
C ASP A 127 -17.78 -12.88 -11.10
N GLU A 128 -16.97 -13.87 -10.74
CA GLU A 128 -17.40 -15.07 -10.03
C GLU A 128 -18.04 -14.76 -8.67
N ASP A 129 -17.50 -13.78 -7.95
CA ASP A 129 -17.98 -13.36 -6.63
C ASP A 129 -18.95 -12.16 -6.68
N PHE A 130 -19.48 -11.81 -7.84
CA PHE A 130 -20.29 -10.60 -8.07
C PHE A 130 -21.46 -10.43 -7.09
N GLY A 131 -22.07 -11.52 -6.64
CA GLY A 131 -23.11 -11.53 -5.62
C GLY A 131 -22.64 -11.25 -4.18
N ASN A 132 -21.31 -11.14 -3.96
CA ASN A 132 -20.72 -10.89 -2.66
C ASN A 132 -19.83 -9.64 -2.69
N PRO A 133 -20.36 -8.45 -2.38
CA PRO A 133 -19.62 -7.19 -2.46
C PRO A 133 -18.31 -7.14 -1.68
N GLU A 134 -18.23 -7.83 -0.54
CA GLU A 134 -17.00 -7.87 0.27
C GLU A 134 -15.87 -8.61 -0.46
N ARG A 135 -16.20 -9.73 -1.13
CA ARG A 135 -15.21 -10.46 -1.92
C ARG A 135 -14.82 -9.70 -3.17
N VAL A 136 -15.77 -9.06 -3.85
CA VAL A 136 -15.46 -8.16 -4.99
C VAL A 136 -14.50 -7.06 -4.56
N MET A 137 -14.72 -6.43 -3.40
CA MET A 137 -13.83 -5.41 -2.85
C MET A 137 -12.39 -5.94 -2.62
N GLU A 138 -12.25 -7.11 -2.02
CA GLU A 138 -10.90 -7.67 -1.78
C GLU A 138 -10.19 -8.03 -3.10
N HIS A 139 -10.92 -8.50 -4.11
CA HIS A 139 -10.37 -8.72 -5.45
C HIS A 139 -9.98 -7.42 -6.15
N ASP A 140 -10.76 -6.34 -5.98
CA ASP A 140 -10.46 -4.99 -6.46
C ASP A 140 -9.15 -4.47 -5.86
N ILE A 141 -9.00 -4.53 -4.55
CA ILE A 141 -7.77 -4.14 -3.86
C ILE A 141 -6.57 -4.98 -4.34
N ALA A 142 -6.73 -6.29 -4.43
CA ALA A 142 -5.68 -7.19 -4.89
C ALA A 142 -5.28 -6.93 -6.35
N PHE A 143 -6.24 -6.59 -7.22
CA PHE A 143 -6.01 -6.18 -8.61
C PHE A 143 -5.10 -4.96 -8.71
N HIS A 144 -5.41 -3.89 -8.00
CA HIS A 144 -4.61 -2.67 -8.00
C HIS A 144 -3.19 -2.91 -7.47
N LEU A 145 -3.03 -3.75 -6.44
CA LEU A 145 -1.73 -4.12 -5.92
C LEU A 145 -0.94 -5.04 -6.86
N ALA A 146 -1.60 -5.95 -7.57
CA ALA A 146 -0.95 -6.77 -8.59
C ALA A 146 -0.37 -5.91 -9.72
N ILE A 147 -1.11 -4.88 -10.17
CA ILE A 147 -0.61 -3.89 -11.13
C ILE A 147 0.61 -3.12 -10.57
N ALA A 148 0.53 -2.69 -9.30
CA ALA A 148 1.64 -1.99 -8.65
C ALA A 148 2.91 -2.85 -8.62
N ARG A 149 2.80 -4.14 -8.27
CA ARG A 149 3.92 -5.12 -8.30
C ARG A 149 4.47 -5.30 -9.72
N ALA A 150 3.58 -5.49 -10.69
CA ALA A 150 3.95 -5.67 -12.10
C ALA A 150 4.66 -4.45 -12.70
N SER A 151 4.50 -3.25 -12.11
CA SER A 151 5.26 -2.05 -12.49
C SER A 151 6.77 -2.17 -12.27
N LYS A 152 7.22 -3.17 -11.50
CA LYS A 152 8.62 -3.40 -11.08
C LYS A 152 9.23 -2.23 -10.31
N ASN A 153 8.40 -1.44 -9.65
CA ASN A 153 8.83 -0.40 -8.72
C ASN A 153 8.14 -0.61 -7.37
N PRO A 154 8.85 -1.14 -6.36
CA PRO A 154 8.28 -1.50 -5.07
C PRO A 154 7.71 -0.29 -4.29
N VAL A 155 8.09 0.94 -4.66
CA VAL A 155 7.56 2.15 -4.02
C VAL A 155 6.07 2.34 -4.35
N PHE A 156 5.61 1.97 -5.55
CA PHE A 156 4.18 2.00 -5.87
C PHE A 156 3.39 1.03 -4.98
N GLU A 157 3.85 -0.22 -4.88
CA GLU A 157 3.20 -1.20 -4.00
C GLU A 157 3.15 -0.72 -2.55
N LEU A 158 4.26 -0.19 -2.02
CA LEU A 158 4.35 0.31 -0.65
C LEU A 158 3.32 1.42 -0.37
N ILE A 159 3.25 2.43 -1.25
CA ILE A 159 2.35 3.58 -1.05
C ILE A 159 0.90 3.16 -1.27
N LEU A 160 0.60 2.39 -2.31
CA LEU A 160 -0.77 1.95 -2.59
C LEU A 160 -1.28 0.98 -1.53
N SER A 161 -0.41 0.13 -0.96
CA SER A 161 -0.76 -0.70 0.19
C SER A 161 -1.14 0.13 1.42
N ALA A 162 -0.55 1.31 1.60
CA ALA A 162 -0.91 2.18 2.72
C ALA A 162 -2.33 2.76 2.61
N PHE A 163 -2.91 2.79 1.41
CA PHE A 163 -4.29 3.24 1.20
C PHE A 163 -5.35 2.14 1.29
N GLN A 164 -4.98 0.87 1.50
CA GLN A 164 -5.93 -0.24 1.51
C GLN A 164 -7.07 -0.05 2.52
N ASN A 165 -6.77 0.41 3.75
CA ASN A 165 -7.79 0.62 4.77
C ASN A 165 -8.76 1.74 4.39
N VAL A 166 -8.26 2.82 3.76
CA VAL A 166 -9.10 3.87 3.20
C VAL A 166 -10.00 3.31 2.10
N THR A 167 -9.46 2.46 1.22
CA THR A 167 -10.23 1.80 0.17
C THR A 167 -11.31 0.90 0.75
N ARG A 168 -11.00 0.06 1.75
CA ARG A 168 -11.99 -0.78 2.43
C ARG A 168 -13.13 0.02 3.06
N HIS A 169 -12.85 1.24 3.52
CA HIS A 169 -13.87 2.13 4.08
C HIS A 169 -14.73 2.79 2.99
N THR A 170 -14.13 3.24 1.90
CA THR A 170 -14.81 4.03 0.85
C THR A 170 -15.49 3.15 -0.20
N TRP A 171 -14.94 2.00 -0.52
CA TRP A 171 -15.45 1.09 -1.54
C TRP A 171 -16.91 0.66 -1.33
N PRO A 172 -17.34 0.25 -0.11
CA PRO A 172 -18.75 -0.08 0.13
C PRO A 172 -19.70 1.09 -0.11
N ILE A 173 -19.23 2.33 0.09
CA ILE A 173 -20.02 3.53 -0.13
C ILE A 173 -20.23 3.73 -1.63
N THR A 174 -19.16 3.68 -2.41
CA THR A 174 -19.25 3.79 -3.88
C THR A 174 -20.08 2.66 -4.49
N TRP A 175 -19.96 1.45 -3.95
CA TRP A 175 -20.78 0.30 -4.40
C TRP A 175 -22.27 0.55 -4.15
N ARG A 176 -22.66 0.93 -2.93
CA ARG A 176 -24.07 1.22 -2.57
C ARG A 176 -24.66 2.43 -3.28
N THR A 177 -23.86 3.37 -3.74
CA THR A 177 -24.30 4.53 -4.51
C THR A 177 -24.77 4.15 -5.90
N ARG A 178 -24.22 3.09 -6.47
CA ARG A 178 -24.71 2.49 -7.72
C ARG A 178 -25.99 1.70 -7.43
N LYS A 179 -27.06 1.99 -8.17
CA LYS A 179 -28.40 1.48 -7.87
C LYS A 179 -28.83 0.32 -8.76
N THR A 180 -28.14 0.10 -9.87
CA THR A 180 -28.50 -0.93 -10.84
C THR A 180 -27.36 -1.93 -11.03
N GLU A 181 -27.72 -3.17 -11.34
CA GLU A 181 -26.78 -4.23 -11.69
C GLU A 181 -25.90 -3.83 -12.87
N ALA A 182 -26.46 -3.13 -13.87
CA ALA A 182 -25.70 -2.62 -15.00
C ALA A 182 -24.61 -1.63 -14.58
N GLN A 183 -24.85 -0.79 -13.57
CA GLN A 183 -23.83 0.11 -13.02
C GLN A 183 -22.70 -0.65 -12.30
N HIS A 184 -23.04 -1.72 -11.58
CA HIS A 184 -22.03 -2.58 -10.93
C HIS A 184 -21.20 -3.32 -11.98
N HIS A 185 -21.84 -3.91 -13.00
CA HIS A 185 -21.13 -4.57 -14.11
C HIS A 185 -20.23 -3.60 -14.88
N ALA A 186 -20.64 -2.34 -15.07
CA ALA A 186 -19.78 -1.35 -15.75
C ALA A 186 -18.46 -1.13 -14.98
N VAL A 187 -18.49 -1.16 -13.64
CA VAL A 187 -17.30 -1.03 -12.81
C VAL A 187 -16.40 -2.27 -12.93
N THR A 188 -16.95 -3.49 -12.86
CA THR A 188 -16.12 -4.69 -13.02
C THR A 188 -15.57 -4.79 -14.44
N GLN A 189 -16.34 -4.37 -15.44
CA GLN A 189 -15.92 -4.41 -16.86
C GLN A 189 -14.74 -3.47 -17.16
N ILE A 190 -14.65 -2.31 -16.49
CA ILE A 190 -13.49 -1.43 -16.69
C ILE A 190 -12.19 -2.09 -16.16
N HIS A 191 -12.26 -2.85 -15.06
CA HIS A 191 -11.12 -3.63 -14.56
C HIS A 191 -10.69 -4.71 -15.58
N VAL A 192 -11.65 -5.41 -16.20
CA VAL A 192 -11.36 -6.37 -17.28
C VAL A 192 -10.61 -5.68 -18.42
N SER A 193 -11.10 -4.51 -18.84
CA SER A 193 -10.47 -3.75 -19.94
C SER A 193 -9.05 -3.31 -19.59
N ILE A 194 -8.82 -2.85 -18.36
CA ILE A 194 -7.47 -2.50 -17.86
C ILE A 194 -6.55 -3.73 -17.86
N ALA A 195 -7.04 -4.87 -17.33
CA ALA A 195 -6.26 -6.11 -17.29
C ALA A 195 -5.85 -6.58 -18.68
N GLN A 196 -6.78 -6.52 -19.64
CA GLN A 196 -6.52 -6.88 -21.05
C GLN A 196 -5.49 -5.94 -21.69
N ALA A 197 -5.58 -4.63 -21.44
CA ALA A 197 -4.60 -3.67 -21.95
C ALA A 197 -3.19 -3.92 -21.37
N VAL A 198 -3.10 -4.24 -20.07
CA VAL A 198 -1.84 -4.64 -19.43
C VAL A 198 -1.31 -5.93 -20.05
N ALA A 199 -2.15 -6.95 -20.20
CA ALA A 199 -1.76 -8.24 -20.80
C ALA A 199 -1.30 -8.10 -22.25
N ALA A 200 -1.96 -7.22 -23.03
CA ALA A 200 -1.56 -6.91 -24.40
C ALA A 200 -0.26 -6.08 -24.51
N GLY A 201 0.23 -5.53 -23.39
CA GLY A 201 1.39 -4.65 -23.41
C GLY A 201 1.11 -3.28 -24.03
N ASP A 202 -0.12 -2.76 -23.90
CA ASP A 202 -0.53 -1.44 -24.36
C ASP A 202 -0.56 -0.42 -23.21
N PRO A 203 0.54 0.34 -23.00
CA PRO A 203 0.64 1.28 -21.88
C PRO A 203 -0.27 2.50 -22.04
N GLN A 204 -0.60 2.90 -23.27
CA GLN A 204 -1.45 4.07 -23.52
C GLN A 204 -2.91 3.74 -23.25
N LEU A 205 -3.40 2.62 -23.73
CA LEU A 205 -4.75 2.16 -23.43
C LEU A 205 -4.91 1.88 -21.94
N ALA A 206 -3.96 1.17 -21.31
CA ALA A 206 -4.00 0.89 -19.88
C ALA A 206 -4.07 2.16 -19.04
N SER A 207 -3.25 3.18 -19.35
CA SER A 207 -3.25 4.45 -18.62
C SER A 207 -4.55 5.24 -18.79
N SER A 208 -5.11 5.29 -20.00
CA SER A 208 -6.37 5.99 -20.27
C SER A 208 -7.56 5.33 -19.57
N LEU A 209 -7.60 4.01 -19.54
CA LEU A 209 -8.63 3.23 -18.85
C LEU A 209 -8.53 3.40 -17.32
N MET A 210 -7.33 3.36 -16.76
CA MET A 210 -7.10 3.60 -15.33
C MET A 210 -7.49 5.02 -14.92
N ALA A 211 -7.15 6.03 -15.73
CA ALA A 211 -7.56 7.41 -15.48
C ALA A 211 -9.09 7.52 -15.43
N ARG A 212 -9.79 6.97 -16.43
CA ARG A 212 -11.26 6.94 -16.46
C ARG A 212 -11.86 6.23 -15.26
N HIS A 213 -11.31 5.08 -14.86
CA HIS A 213 -11.74 4.35 -13.67
C HIS A 213 -11.71 5.21 -12.41
N PHE A 214 -10.63 5.99 -12.21
CA PHE A 214 -10.51 6.90 -11.06
C PHE A 214 -11.44 8.10 -11.18
N ASP A 215 -11.60 8.70 -12.36
CA ASP A 215 -12.49 9.83 -12.59
C ASP A 215 -13.96 9.44 -12.28
N GLU A 216 -14.39 8.25 -12.69
CA GLU A 216 -15.71 7.69 -12.36
C GLU A 216 -15.87 7.38 -10.86
N SER A 217 -14.80 6.90 -10.21
CA SER A 217 -14.79 6.61 -8.76
C SER A 217 -14.93 7.89 -7.93
N VAL A 218 -14.17 8.92 -8.26
CA VAL A 218 -14.25 10.25 -7.61
C VAL A 218 -15.63 10.87 -7.80
N HIS A 219 -16.18 10.82 -9.03
CA HIS A 219 -17.55 11.32 -9.30
C HIS A 219 -18.57 10.59 -8.42
N THR A 220 -18.43 9.28 -8.24
CA THR A 220 -19.34 8.48 -7.41
C THR A 220 -19.21 8.85 -5.92
N LEU A 221 -17.99 9.11 -5.42
CA LEU A 221 -17.76 9.56 -4.05
C LEU A 221 -18.39 10.93 -3.78
N ILE A 222 -18.20 11.89 -4.69
CA ILE A 222 -18.84 13.20 -4.60
C ILE A 222 -20.36 13.08 -4.58
N SER A 223 -20.93 12.23 -5.44
CA SER A 223 -22.38 11.97 -5.49
C SER A 223 -22.90 11.30 -4.20
N ALA A 224 -22.05 10.62 -3.47
CA ALA A 224 -22.34 10.04 -2.15
C ALA A 224 -22.16 11.04 -0.98
N GLY A 225 -21.76 12.27 -1.25
CA GLY A 225 -21.50 13.32 -0.23
C GLY A 225 -20.18 13.17 0.49
N ILE A 226 -19.22 12.44 -0.09
CA ILE A 226 -17.88 12.26 0.49
C ILE A 226 -16.95 13.28 -0.18
N ALA A 227 -16.50 14.25 0.63
CA ALA A 227 -15.55 15.28 0.26
C ALA A 227 -14.16 14.99 0.80
#